data_9275e001173882f2d73071b0552945ba
#
_entry.id   9275e001173882f2d73071b0552945ba
#
_cell.length_a   1.000
_cell.length_b   1.000
_cell.length_c   1.000
_cell.angle_alpha   90.00
_cell.angle_beta   90.00
_cell.angle_gamma   90.00
#
_symmetry.space_group_name_H-M   'P 1'
#
loop_
_entity.id
_entity.type
_entity.pdbx_description
1 polymer ?
#
loop_
_entity_poly.entity_id
_entity_poly.type
_entity_poly.pdbx_seq_one_letter_code
_entity_poly.pdbx_strand_id
1 'polypeptide(L)'
;MDRRDFLKLLGQASLITTLSGCASQLEAFSSAGPRPNILFCIADDQSWPHAGAYGDKTVKTPNFDRVAREGVLFSHAFCAAPSCTPSRSAILTGQEIWRLEEGANLMGTISKKFAVYTDLLEASGYHVGYVHKGWSPGNYKISGWTHDPVGSVKCNKLKLTPPAKGMGERDYAGNFEVFLAGCPEDKPFCFWYGGEEPHRPFEQVSGIKAGIKLEDVTVPAFLPDTPEVRSDIADYYLEIQWFDEHLGRMIRQLENNGKLENTIIVVTSDNGMPFPRAKGNLYDHGIRVPLAVRWPARISGGRVVDDLISMTDLAPTFLDAAGADIPSDMTGRSFMDVLVSGRSGRVDSSRDKVFSANERITWCRPNGAGYPSRSIRSHRWLYIRNYEPDRWPAGDPNIDAEPEGIYGDINAGATKTYMLEHKDDPDVSNLFKIGFAKRPAEELYDVEKDPYQIHNVADQPSLAETKKQLRRQLENYQRTTKDSRLQGQGPWDYYPYYYGRKVHRPVKPS
;
A
#
# COMPACT_ATOMS: atom_id res chain seq x y z
N MET A 1 -21.25 72.34 -7.96
CA MET A 1 -20.87 70.90 -8.20
C MET A 1 -22.16 70.12 -8.22
N ASP A 2 -22.50 69.59 -9.38
CA ASP A 2 -23.80 68.96 -9.63
C ASP A 2 -23.76 67.51 -9.14
N ARG A 3 -24.92 67.03 -8.71
CA ARG A 3 -25.12 65.71 -8.14
C ARG A 3 -24.65 64.55 -9.06
N ARG A 4 -24.48 64.85 -10.35
CA ARG A 4 -23.95 63.90 -11.36
C ARG A 4 -22.42 63.71 -11.33
N ASP A 5 -21.70 64.77 -10.85
CA ASP A 5 -20.23 64.69 -10.79
C ASP A 5 -19.74 63.95 -9.53
N PHE A 6 -20.56 64.06 -8.45
CA PHE A 6 -20.29 63.29 -7.22
C PHE A 6 -20.47 61.76 -7.40
N LEU A 7 -21.41 61.33 -8.23
CA LEU A 7 -21.64 59.90 -8.51
C LEU A 7 -20.61 59.31 -9.46
N LYS A 8 -19.92 60.11 -10.29
CA LYS A 8 -18.82 59.65 -11.13
C LYS A 8 -17.51 59.44 -10.37
N LEU A 9 -17.30 60.18 -9.28
CA LEU A 9 -16.13 60.04 -8.41
C LEU A 9 -16.26 58.83 -7.46
N LEU A 10 -17.45 58.41 -7.07
CA LEU A 10 -17.71 57.22 -6.27
C LEU A 10 -17.67 55.92 -7.06
N GLY A 11 -17.88 55.95 -8.39
CA GLY A 11 -17.82 54.80 -9.28
C GLY A 11 -16.40 54.37 -9.65
N GLN A 12 -15.39 55.21 -9.47
CA GLN A 12 -13.99 54.88 -9.80
C GLN A 12 -13.16 54.45 -8.59
N ALA A 13 -13.62 54.65 -7.36
CA ALA A 13 -12.91 54.23 -6.15
C ALA A 13 -13.27 52.82 -5.68
N SER A 14 -14.38 52.23 -6.18
CA SER A 14 -14.81 50.88 -5.76
C SER A 14 -14.34 49.72 -6.64
N LEU A 15 -13.62 49.98 -7.74
CA LEU A 15 -13.15 48.95 -8.65
C LEU A 15 -11.67 48.56 -8.48
N ILE A 16 -10.94 49.24 -7.59
CA ILE A 16 -9.49 48.98 -7.38
C ILE A 16 -9.23 48.14 -6.13
N THR A 17 -10.20 48.00 -5.21
CA THR A 17 -10.01 47.24 -3.96
C THR A 17 -10.44 45.77 -4.01
N THR A 18 -11.07 45.30 -5.08
CA THR A 18 -11.51 43.90 -5.21
C THR A 18 -10.59 43.03 -6.09
N LEU A 19 -9.62 43.63 -6.78
CA LEU A 19 -8.64 42.88 -7.58
C LEU A 19 -7.32 42.57 -6.84
N SER A 20 -7.05 43.22 -5.70
CA SER A 20 -5.85 42.97 -4.90
C SER A 20 -6.00 41.76 -3.96
N GLY A 21 -7.20 41.25 -3.72
CA GLY A 21 -7.47 40.12 -2.85
C GLY A 21 -7.31 38.74 -3.55
N CYS A 22 -7.46 38.69 -4.88
CA CYS A 22 -7.29 37.46 -5.64
C CYS A 22 -5.88 37.26 -6.20
N ALA A 23 -5.11 38.34 -6.36
CA ALA A 23 -3.71 38.22 -6.82
C ALA A 23 -2.78 37.73 -5.72
N SER A 24 -3.07 38.02 -4.44
CA SER A 24 -2.24 37.57 -3.31
C SER A 24 -2.40 36.08 -2.96
N GLN A 25 -3.44 35.40 -3.43
CA GLN A 25 -3.60 33.94 -3.27
C GLN A 25 -2.98 33.16 -4.41
N LEU A 26 -2.73 33.74 -5.57
CA LEU A 26 -2.03 33.14 -6.68
C LEU A 26 -0.50 33.31 -6.61
N GLU A 27 0.00 34.31 -5.90
CA GLU A 27 1.44 34.50 -5.68
C GLU A 27 2.02 33.65 -4.55
N ALA A 28 1.19 33.03 -3.70
CA ALA A 28 1.65 32.15 -2.61
C ALA A 28 2.19 30.78 -3.08
N PHE A 29 1.98 30.42 -4.34
CA PHE A 29 2.49 29.16 -4.91
C PHE A 29 3.77 29.32 -5.77
N SER A 30 4.25 30.53 -6.03
CA SER A 30 5.42 30.75 -6.90
C SER A 30 6.75 30.98 -6.17
N SER A 31 6.82 30.84 -4.85
CA SER A 31 8.09 30.74 -4.13
C SER A 31 8.45 29.28 -3.85
N ALA A 32 8.43 28.46 -4.86
CA ALA A 32 8.87 27.07 -4.77
C ALA A 32 10.39 27.08 -4.54
N GLY A 33 10.80 26.74 -3.33
CA GLY A 33 12.18 26.31 -3.05
C GLY A 33 12.61 25.18 -4.01
N PRO A 34 13.86 24.73 -3.98
CA PRO A 34 14.33 23.69 -4.89
C PRO A 34 13.42 22.45 -4.77
N ARG A 35 13.08 21.87 -5.93
CA ARG A 35 12.28 20.65 -6.01
C ARG A 35 12.89 19.55 -5.13
N PRO A 36 12.11 18.83 -4.32
CA PRO A 36 12.65 17.83 -3.40
C PRO A 36 13.18 16.59 -4.11
N ASN A 37 14.14 15.93 -3.52
CA ASN A 37 14.41 14.53 -3.81
C ASN A 37 13.31 13.67 -3.17
N ILE A 38 13.08 12.48 -3.72
CA ILE A 38 12.10 11.50 -3.21
C ILE A 38 12.82 10.17 -2.97
N LEU A 39 12.84 9.71 -1.73
CA LEU A 39 13.22 8.36 -1.35
C LEU A 39 11.97 7.62 -0.92
N PHE A 40 11.45 6.76 -1.79
CA PHE A 40 10.27 5.93 -1.53
C PHE A 40 10.71 4.52 -1.14
N CYS A 41 10.48 4.14 0.12
CA CYS A 41 10.84 2.85 0.70
C CYS A 41 9.58 2.02 0.90
N ILE A 42 9.47 0.90 0.20
CA ILE A 42 8.32 0.03 0.24
C ILE A 42 8.73 -1.40 0.61
N ALA A 43 8.30 -1.85 1.79
CA ALA A 43 8.42 -3.23 2.23
C ALA A 43 7.44 -4.12 1.44
N ASP A 44 7.67 -5.42 1.44
CA ASP A 44 6.85 -6.41 0.79
C ASP A 44 6.14 -7.28 1.83
N ASP A 45 4.83 -7.10 2.01
CA ASP A 45 4.01 -7.86 2.98
C ASP A 45 4.12 -7.41 4.45
N GLN A 46 4.25 -6.10 4.77
CA GLN A 46 4.27 -5.64 6.16
C GLN A 46 2.94 -5.02 6.59
N SER A 47 2.27 -5.62 7.60
CA SER A 47 1.11 -5.01 8.26
C SER A 47 1.51 -3.85 9.19
N TRP A 48 0.61 -2.87 9.33
CA TRP A 48 0.86 -1.63 10.09
C TRP A 48 1.34 -1.81 11.53
N PRO A 49 0.85 -2.78 12.36
CA PRO A 49 1.18 -2.76 13.78
C PRO A 49 2.63 -3.13 14.07
N HIS A 50 3.32 -3.72 13.09
CA HIS A 50 4.66 -4.28 13.28
C HIS A 50 5.76 -3.24 13.03
N ALA A 51 5.72 -2.15 13.81
CA ALA A 51 6.80 -1.17 13.96
C ALA A 51 6.73 -0.50 15.34
N GLY A 52 7.88 -0.09 15.87
CA GLY A 52 7.98 0.54 17.20
C GLY A 52 7.11 1.79 17.34
N ALA A 53 7.02 2.62 16.30
CA ALA A 53 6.20 3.83 16.28
C ALA A 53 4.68 3.55 16.43
N TYR A 54 4.21 2.33 16.11
CA TYR A 54 2.83 1.89 16.36
C TYR A 54 2.64 1.15 17.67
N GLY A 55 3.70 1.03 18.48
CA GLY A 55 3.64 0.44 19.82
C GLY A 55 4.08 -1.01 19.92
N ASP A 56 4.52 -1.66 18.83
CA ASP A 56 5.15 -2.97 18.90
C ASP A 56 6.50 -2.85 19.63
N LYS A 57 6.66 -3.64 20.68
CA LYS A 57 7.87 -3.61 21.54
C LYS A 57 8.89 -4.68 21.15
N THR A 58 8.50 -5.64 20.35
CA THR A 58 9.27 -6.84 20.00
C THR A 58 10.08 -6.61 18.75
N VAL A 59 9.43 -6.18 17.65
CA VAL A 59 10.12 -5.83 16.41
C VAL A 59 10.92 -4.53 16.58
N LYS A 60 12.15 -4.49 16.09
CA LYS A 60 13.03 -3.31 16.19
C LYS A 60 13.10 -2.57 14.88
N THR A 61 12.47 -1.39 14.83
CA THR A 61 12.41 -0.53 13.63
C THR A 61 12.91 0.89 13.93
N PRO A 62 14.15 1.06 14.45
CA PRO A 62 14.62 2.37 14.92
C PRO A 62 14.67 3.43 13.81
N ASN A 63 14.82 3.03 12.55
CA ASN A 63 14.92 3.95 11.42
C ASN A 63 13.54 4.37 10.90
N PHE A 64 12.56 3.46 10.83
CA PHE A 64 11.16 3.81 10.63
C PHE A 64 10.65 4.73 11.75
N ASP A 65 10.95 4.39 13.01
CA ASP A 65 10.55 5.19 14.17
C ASP A 65 11.19 6.58 14.15
N ARG A 66 12.43 6.69 13.61
CA ARG A 66 13.07 7.98 13.36
C ARG A 66 12.31 8.80 12.33
N VAL A 67 11.95 8.22 11.16
CA VAL A 67 11.18 8.89 10.12
C VAL A 67 9.85 9.37 10.67
N ALA A 68 9.15 8.55 11.45
CA ALA A 68 7.89 8.88 12.12
C ALA A 68 8.05 10.04 13.12
N ARG A 69 9.07 9.98 13.98
CA ARG A 69 9.33 11.00 15.01
C ARG A 69 9.76 12.34 14.43
N GLU A 70 10.60 12.32 13.37
CA GLU A 70 11.11 13.52 12.71
C GLU A 70 10.18 14.03 11.60
N GLY A 71 9.06 13.34 11.35
CA GLY A 71 8.08 13.64 10.33
C GLY A 71 6.65 13.45 10.81
N VAL A 72 5.84 12.80 9.98
CA VAL A 72 4.44 12.49 10.22
C VAL A 72 4.23 10.99 10.21
N LEU A 73 3.67 10.45 11.28
CA LEU A 73 3.14 9.09 11.34
C LEU A 73 1.65 9.10 10.99
N PHE A 74 1.24 8.30 10.02
CA PHE A 74 -0.17 8.10 9.70
C PHE A 74 -0.69 6.86 10.40
N SER A 75 -1.70 7.04 11.27
CA SER A 75 -2.31 5.92 11.99
C SER A 75 -3.19 5.05 11.11
N HIS A 76 -3.66 5.57 9.97
CA HIS A 76 -4.65 4.95 9.09
C HIS A 76 -4.26 5.03 7.61
N ALA A 77 -3.33 4.19 7.18
CA ALA A 77 -2.93 4.07 5.78
C ALA A 77 -3.31 2.68 5.23
N PHE A 78 -3.85 2.63 4.01
CA PHE A 78 -4.42 1.41 3.44
C PHE A 78 -3.99 1.21 1.98
N CYS A 79 -3.62 -0.02 1.63
CA CYS A 79 -3.36 -0.38 0.25
C CYS A 79 -4.67 -0.55 -0.55
N ALA A 80 -4.61 -0.30 -1.86
CA ALA A 80 -5.74 -0.47 -2.76
C ALA A 80 -6.11 -1.94 -3.00
N ALA A 81 -5.14 -2.85 -2.81
CA ALA A 81 -5.32 -4.28 -2.93
C ALA A 81 -4.40 -5.05 -1.98
N PRO A 82 -4.85 -6.19 -1.41
CA PRO A 82 -4.11 -6.97 -0.44
C PRO A 82 -3.06 -7.91 -1.09
N SER A 83 -2.42 -7.50 -2.17
CA SER A 83 -1.37 -8.27 -2.86
C SER A 83 -0.47 -7.37 -3.71
N CYS A 84 0.77 -7.81 -3.93
CA CYS A 84 1.88 -7.02 -4.47
C CYS A 84 1.57 -6.31 -5.80
N THR A 85 1.34 -7.05 -6.89
CA THR A 85 1.17 -6.46 -8.23
C THR A 85 0.04 -5.45 -8.31
N PRO A 86 -1.21 -5.76 -7.87
CA PRO A 86 -2.29 -4.79 -7.95
C PRO A 86 -2.07 -3.57 -7.06
N SER A 87 -1.51 -3.76 -5.84
CA SER A 87 -1.18 -2.64 -4.98
C SER A 87 -0.11 -1.74 -5.61
N ARG A 88 0.97 -2.32 -6.14
CA ARG A 88 2.05 -1.57 -6.81
C ARG A 88 1.55 -0.89 -8.08
N SER A 89 0.61 -1.50 -8.81
CA SER A 89 -0.06 -0.86 -9.96
C SER A 89 -0.84 0.39 -9.52
N ALA A 90 -1.60 0.30 -8.42
CA ALA A 90 -2.35 1.42 -7.90
C ALA A 90 -1.44 2.56 -7.38
N ILE A 91 -0.35 2.22 -6.68
CA ILE A 91 0.65 3.19 -6.21
C ILE A 91 1.27 3.95 -7.39
N LEU A 92 1.65 3.24 -8.46
CA LEU A 92 2.31 3.84 -9.62
C LEU A 92 1.39 4.75 -10.45
N THR A 93 0.13 4.33 -10.61
CA THR A 93 -0.82 5.01 -11.49
C THR A 93 -1.72 6.01 -10.77
N GLY A 94 -1.75 5.98 -9.43
CA GLY A 94 -2.73 6.76 -8.66
C GLY A 94 -4.18 6.36 -8.93
N GLN A 95 -4.43 5.13 -9.41
CA GLN A 95 -5.75 4.67 -9.81
C GLN A 95 -6.17 3.41 -9.04
N GLU A 96 -7.48 3.25 -8.87
CA GLU A 96 -8.05 2.04 -8.32
C GLU A 96 -7.77 0.82 -9.21
N ILE A 97 -7.53 -0.35 -8.61
CA ILE A 97 -7.11 -1.55 -9.35
C ILE A 97 -8.10 -1.98 -10.43
N TRP A 98 -9.40 -1.81 -10.23
CA TRP A 98 -10.43 -2.18 -11.22
C TRP A 98 -10.42 -1.33 -12.50
N ARG A 99 -9.61 -0.25 -12.53
CA ARG A 99 -9.37 0.55 -13.73
C ARG A 99 -8.15 0.08 -14.53
N LEU A 100 -7.33 -0.81 -13.95
CA LEU A 100 -6.01 -1.17 -14.44
C LEU A 100 -5.95 -2.48 -15.23
N GLU A 101 -7.10 -3.01 -15.66
CA GLU A 101 -7.19 -4.23 -16.47
C GLU A 101 -6.43 -5.40 -15.83
N GLU A 102 -5.47 -6.00 -16.54
CA GLU A 102 -4.65 -7.11 -16.03
C GLU A 102 -3.78 -6.71 -14.83
N GLY A 103 -3.48 -5.40 -14.65
CA GLY A 103 -2.76 -4.87 -13.50
C GLY A 103 -3.50 -5.00 -12.17
N ALA A 104 -4.80 -5.38 -12.20
CA ALA A 104 -5.60 -5.71 -11.02
C ALA A 104 -5.37 -7.13 -10.49
N ASN A 105 -4.67 -7.98 -11.22
CA ASN A 105 -4.39 -9.36 -10.85
C ASN A 105 -2.92 -9.54 -10.45
N LEU A 106 -2.66 -10.37 -9.45
CA LEU A 106 -1.30 -10.85 -9.21
C LEU A 106 -0.83 -11.66 -10.44
N MET A 107 0.45 -11.61 -10.77
CA MET A 107 1.02 -12.26 -11.96
C MET A 107 0.34 -11.80 -13.28
N GLY A 108 -0.18 -10.57 -13.32
CA GLY A 108 -0.73 -9.95 -14.51
C GLY A 108 0.32 -9.19 -15.33
N THR A 109 -0.14 -8.17 -16.05
CA THR A 109 0.70 -7.16 -16.70
C THR A 109 0.10 -5.77 -16.47
N ILE A 110 0.93 -4.74 -16.48
CA ILE A 110 0.46 -3.35 -16.46
C ILE A 110 0.58 -2.75 -17.87
N SER A 111 -0.54 -2.28 -18.44
CA SER A 111 -0.54 -1.68 -19.77
C SER A 111 0.20 -0.35 -19.77
N LYS A 112 1.07 -0.13 -20.77
CA LYS A 112 1.81 1.13 -20.93
C LYS A 112 0.91 2.34 -21.25
N LYS A 113 -0.37 2.13 -21.56
CA LYS A 113 -1.34 3.22 -21.71
C LYS A 113 -1.64 3.97 -20.40
N PHE A 114 -1.40 3.34 -19.24
CA PHE A 114 -1.58 3.97 -17.96
C PHE A 114 -0.33 4.80 -17.62
N ALA A 115 -0.52 6.09 -17.39
CA ALA A 115 0.54 6.95 -16.89
C ALA A 115 0.99 6.49 -15.50
N VAL A 116 2.30 6.40 -15.28
CA VAL A 116 2.91 6.13 -13.98
C VAL A 116 3.64 7.38 -13.49
N TYR A 117 3.57 7.66 -12.19
CA TYR A 117 4.18 8.87 -11.65
C TYR A 117 5.70 8.95 -11.88
N THR A 118 6.36 7.81 -11.95
CA THR A 118 7.81 7.69 -12.18
C THR A 118 8.22 8.22 -13.55
N ASP A 119 7.50 7.83 -14.62
CA ASP A 119 7.73 8.36 -15.97
C ASP A 119 7.41 9.87 -16.05
N LEU A 120 6.35 10.31 -15.34
CA LEU A 120 5.98 11.73 -15.29
C LEU A 120 7.04 12.57 -14.56
N LEU A 121 7.62 12.05 -13.47
CA LEU A 121 8.73 12.68 -12.78
C LEU A 121 9.99 12.72 -13.68
N GLU A 122 10.30 11.64 -14.39
CA GLU A 122 11.44 11.61 -15.32
C GLU A 122 11.25 12.64 -16.45
N ALA A 123 10.05 12.72 -17.03
CA ALA A 123 9.69 13.74 -18.03
C ALA A 123 9.79 15.18 -17.48
N SER A 124 9.55 15.39 -16.19
CA SER A 124 9.76 16.68 -15.52
C SER A 124 11.20 16.94 -15.04
N GLY A 125 12.15 16.07 -15.43
CA GLY A 125 13.58 16.29 -15.23
C GLY A 125 14.16 15.65 -13.98
N TYR A 126 13.45 14.73 -13.30
CA TYR A 126 13.99 13.92 -12.23
C TYR A 126 14.93 12.83 -12.77
N HIS A 127 15.95 12.46 -11.98
CA HIS A 127 16.69 11.21 -12.17
C HIS A 127 15.95 10.11 -11.42
N VAL A 128 15.40 9.11 -12.13
CA VAL A 128 14.51 8.09 -11.55
C VAL A 128 15.16 6.72 -11.57
N GLY A 129 15.22 6.08 -10.41
CA GLY A 129 15.82 4.74 -10.33
C GLY A 129 15.25 3.89 -9.19
N TYR A 130 15.72 2.63 -9.15
CA TYR A 130 15.21 1.67 -8.18
C TYR A 130 16.23 0.59 -7.84
N VAL A 131 15.98 -0.06 -6.71
CA VAL A 131 16.67 -1.28 -6.31
C VAL A 131 15.65 -2.40 -6.05
N HIS A 132 15.97 -3.58 -6.53
CA HIS A 132 15.35 -4.90 -6.32
C HIS A 132 13.90 -4.99 -6.80
N LYS A 133 12.90 -5.01 -5.90
CA LYS A 133 11.49 -5.27 -6.24
C LYS A 133 10.79 -3.99 -6.73
N GLY A 134 10.64 -3.89 -8.04
CA GLY A 134 9.87 -2.84 -8.70
C GLY A 134 8.40 -3.22 -8.82
N TRP A 135 7.85 -3.11 -10.04
CA TRP A 135 6.53 -3.63 -10.37
C TRP A 135 6.62 -5.14 -10.61
N SER A 136 6.26 -5.92 -9.60
CA SER A 136 6.29 -7.39 -9.65
C SER A 136 5.45 -7.99 -8.50
N PRO A 137 5.12 -9.32 -8.58
CA PRO A 137 5.39 -10.26 -9.65
C PRO A 137 4.46 -10.08 -10.85
N GLY A 138 4.93 -10.41 -12.06
CA GLY A 138 4.18 -10.31 -13.31
C GLY A 138 5.09 -10.06 -14.50
N ASN A 139 4.51 -9.71 -15.65
CA ASN A 139 5.28 -9.49 -16.87
C ASN A 139 4.92 -8.19 -17.57
N TYR A 140 5.52 -7.07 -17.14
CA TYR A 140 5.29 -5.76 -17.75
C TYR A 140 5.80 -5.66 -19.21
N LYS A 141 6.80 -6.46 -19.62
CA LYS A 141 7.43 -6.36 -20.94
C LYS A 141 6.47 -6.68 -22.09
N ILE A 142 5.49 -7.57 -21.86
CA ILE A 142 4.50 -7.93 -22.90
C ILE A 142 3.53 -6.78 -23.24
N SER A 143 3.46 -5.76 -22.40
CA SER A 143 2.64 -4.56 -22.61
C SER A 143 3.45 -3.37 -23.16
N GLY A 144 4.65 -3.63 -23.69
CA GLY A 144 5.46 -2.63 -24.39
C GLY A 144 6.40 -1.80 -23.52
N TRP A 145 6.57 -2.16 -22.24
CA TRP A 145 7.54 -1.51 -21.37
C TRP A 145 8.97 -1.95 -21.71
N THR A 146 9.88 -0.99 -21.85
CA THR A 146 11.32 -1.22 -22.09
C THR A 146 12.13 -1.30 -20.80
N HIS A 147 11.59 -0.78 -19.70
CA HIS A 147 12.13 -0.79 -18.35
C HIS A 147 11.04 -1.12 -17.34
N ASP A 148 11.40 -1.33 -16.09
CA ASP A 148 10.41 -1.51 -15.02
C ASP A 148 9.64 -0.21 -14.79
N PRO A 149 8.30 -0.23 -14.67
CA PRO A 149 7.50 0.98 -14.44
C PRO A 149 7.88 1.83 -13.23
N VAL A 150 8.69 1.32 -12.31
CA VAL A 150 9.16 2.07 -11.13
C VAL A 150 10.37 2.97 -11.41
N GLY A 151 11.01 2.86 -12.59
CA GLY A 151 12.11 3.72 -12.97
C GLY A 151 13.02 3.15 -14.04
N SER A 152 13.70 4.04 -14.77
CA SER A 152 14.58 3.68 -15.88
C SER A 152 15.95 3.17 -15.41
N VAL A 153 16.45 3.62 -14.25
CA VAL A 153 17.78 3.28 -13.73
C VAL A 153 17.71 2.17 -12.70
N LYS A 154 18.08 0.95 -13.11
CA LYS A 154 18.13 -0.22 -12.22
C LYS A 154 19.47 -0.37 -11.53
N CYS A 155 19.50 -0.28 -10.19
CA CYS A 155 20.69 -0.44 -9.35
C CYS A 155 20.62 -1.75 -8.55
N ASN A 156 21.22 -2.84 -9.06
CA ASN A 156 21.08 -4.19 -8.49
C ASN A 156 22.38 -5.00 -8.49
N LYS A 157 23.53 -4.35 -8.65
CA LYS A 157 24.80 -5.08 -8.83
C LYS A 157 25.42 -5.52 -7.51
N LEU A 158 25.33 -4.68 -6.48
CA LEU A 158 25.96 -4.96 -5.19
C LEU A 158 25.11 -5.97 -4.40
N LYS A 159 25.80 -6.90 -3.78
CA LYS A 159 25.24 -7.96 -2.94
C LYS A 159 25.91 -7.98 -1.58
N LEU A 160 25.23 -8.51 -0.60
CA LEU A 160 25.78 -8.87 0.71
C LEU A 160 25.10 -10.15 1.22
N THR A 161 25.65 -10.74 2.27
CA THR A 161 25.08 -11.92 2.91
C THR A 161 24.04 -11.45 3.92
N PRO A 162 22.75 -11.84 3.74
CA PRO A 162 21.71 -11.51 4.72
C PRO A 162 21.85 -12.38 5.99
N PRO A 163 21.20 -11.99 7.10
CA PRO A 163 21.28 -12.68 8.38
C PRO A 163 20.60 -14.07 8.37
N ALA A 164 19.67 -14.32 7.43
CA ALA A 164 18.98 -15.59 7.31
C ALA A 164 18.76 -15.97 5.84
N LYS A 165 18.54 -17.28 5.60
CA LYS A 165 18.16 -17.79 4.26
C LYS A 165 16.75 -17.33 3.91
N GLY A 166 16.50 -17.08 2.62
CA GLY A 166 15.21 -16.59 2.14
C GLY A 166 15.18 -15.07 1.98
N MET A 167 15.98 -14.35 2.76
CA MET A 167 16.14 -12.91 2.62
C MET A 167 16.90 -12.53 1.35
N GLY A 168 16.63 -11.34 0.81
CA GLY A 168 17.29 -10.81 -0.37
C GLY A 168 18.78 -10.58 -0.19
N GLU A 169 19.60 -11.11 -1.10
CA GLU A 169 21.06 -10.92 -1.11
C GLU A 169 21.47 -9.55 -1.66
N ARG A 170 20.56 -8.63 -1.89
CA ARG A 170 20.89 -7.31 -2.43
C ARG A 170 21.36 -6.38 -1.32
N ASP A 171 22.52 -5.74 -1.52
CA ASP A 171 22.88 -4.58 -0.72
C ASP A 171 22.05 -3.38 -1.18
N TYR A 172 20.83 -3.23 -0.65
CA TYR A 172 19.92 -2.19 -1.07
C TYR A 172 20.52 -0.80 -0.87
N ALA A 173 21.11 -0.55 0.27
CA ALA A 173 21.73 0.74 0.57
C ALA A 173 23.01 0.99 -0.25
N GLY A 174 23.86 -0.03 -0.46
CA GLY A 174 25.03 0.11 -1.34
C GLY A 174 24.63 0.40 -2.79
N ASN A 175 23.55 -0.21 -3.28
CA ASN A 175 23.00 0.09 -4.61
C ASN A 175 22.38 1.50 -4.69
N PHE A 176 21.82 2.02 -3.60
CA PHE A 176 21.38 3.42 -3.52
C PHE A 176 22.55 4.40 -3.58
N GLU A 177 23.68 4.08 -2.94
CA GLU A 177 24.92 4.88 -3.03
C GLU A 177 25.41 4.98 -4.49
N VAL A 178 25.41 3.84 -5.21
CA VAL A 178 25.74 3.81 -6.65
C VAL A 178 24.79 4.68 -7.46
N PHE A 179 23.51 4.65 -7.14
CA PHE A 179 22.50 5.50 -7.78
C PHE A 179 22.77 6.98 -7.53
N LEU A 180 23.05 7.36 -6.27
CA LEU A 180 23.35 8.75 -5.90
C LEU A 180 24.60 9.27 -6.61
N ALA A 181 25.65 8.46 -6.71
CA ALA A 181 26.87 8.80 -7.42
C ALA A 181 26.66 8.99 -8.94
N GLY A 182 25.66 8.34 -9.52
CA GLY A 182 25.27 8.49 -10.93
C GLY A 182 24.23 9.60 -11.18
N CYS A 183 23.70 10.22 -10.13
CA CYS A 183 22.69 11.26 -10.26
C CYS A 183 23.36 12.60 -10.65
N PRO A 184 22.95 13.27 -11.75
CA PRO A 184 23.43 14.60 -12.09
C PRO A 184 23.19 15.61 -10.95
N GLU A 185 24.16 16.48 -10.66
CA GLU A 185 24.09 17.43 -9.53
C GLU A 185 22.92 18.41 -9.64
N ASP A 186 22.56 18.79 -10.87
CA ASP A 186 21.49 19.74 -11.19
C ASP A 186 20.09 19.12 -11.21
N LYS A 187 19.97 17.80 -11.03
CA LYS A 187 18.69 17.10 -11.05
C LYS A 187 18.26 16.61 -9.66
N PRO A 188 16.99 16.79 -9.30
CA PRO A 188 16.43 16.06 -8.20
C PRO A 188 16.28 14.58 -8.57
N PHE A 189 16.29 13.70 -7.58
CA PHE A 189 16.09 12.28 -7.81
C PHE A 189 14.76 11.76 -7.24
N CYS A 190 14.26 10.67 -7.83
CA CYS A 190 13.26 9.80 -7.25
C CYS A 190 13.81 8.37 -7.23
N PHE A 191 13.95 7.80 -6.04
CA PHE A 191 14.47 6.46 -5.88
C PHE A 191 13.46 5.55 -5.16
N TRP A 192 13.19 4.39 -5.80
CA TRP A 192 12.31 3.36 -5.27
C TRP A 192 13.17 2.28 -4.59
N TYR A 193 13.19 2.26 -3.26
CA TYR A 193 13.71 1.15 -2.49
C TYR A 193 12.60 0.10 -2.33
N GLY A 194 12.58 -0.91 -3.20
CA GLY A 194 11.69 -2.06 -3.09
C GLY A 194 12.39 -3.20 -2.37
N GLY A 195 12.21 -3.33 -1.06
CA GLY A 195 12.68 -4.48 -0.31
C GLY A 195 11.96 -5.76 -0.75
N GLU A 196 12.59 -6.92 -0.56
CA GLU A 196 11.94 -8.22 -0.67
C GLU A 196 11.28 -8.58 0.67
N GLU A 197 11.82 -8.05 1.74
CA GLU A 197 11.40 -8.31 3.10
C GLU A 197 10.16 -7.45 3.50
N PRO A 198 9.28 -8.05 4.32
CA PRO A 198 9.27 -9.37 4.92
C PRO A 198 8.44 -10.43 4.15
N HIS A 199 8.66 -10.58 2.83
CA HIS A 199 7.99 -11.59 2.01
C HIS A 199 8.57 -12.99 2.27
N ARG A 200 7.69 -14.00 2.34
CA ARG A 200 8.12 -15.42 2.44
C ARG A 200 8.95 -15.87 1.22
N PRO A 201 9.81 -16.94 1.37
CA PRO A 201 9.89 -17.88 2.51
C PRO A 201 10.84 -17.40 3.62
N PHE A 202 10.52 -17.73 4.87
CA PHE A 202 11.41 -17.48 6.02
C PHE A 202 12.27 -18.69 6.36
N GLU A 203 13.52 -18.47 6.81
CA GLU A 203 14.29 -19.51 7.47
C GLU A 203 13.67 -19.78 8.85
N GLN A 204 13.19 -20.99 9.07
CA GLN A 204 12.57 -21.37 10.35
C GLN A 204 13.52 -21.12 11.54
N VAL A 205 12.95 -20.60 12.60
CA VAL A 205 13.62 -20.22 13.87
C VAL A 205 14.72 -19.17 13.71
N SER A 206 14.76 -18.43 12.60
CA SER A 206 15.73 -17.38 12.36
C SER A 206 15.56 -16.22 13.34
N GLY A 207 14.32 -15.85 13.63
CA GLY A 207 14.01 -14.80 14.63
C GLY A 207 14.50 -15.17 16.04
N ILE A 208 14.30 -16.42 16.45
CA ILE A 208 14.82 -16.93 17.73
C ILE A 208 16.35 -16.88 17.75
N LYS A 209 17.01 -17.34 16.68
CA LYS A 209 18.47 -17.25 16.54
C LYS A 209 18.98 -15.81 16.61
N ALA A 210 18.20 -14.85 16.13
CA ALA A 210 18.48 -13.41 16.20
C ALA A 210 18.16 -12.80 17.58
N GLY A 211 17.67 -13.58 18.56
CA GLY A 211 17.41 -13.15 19.93
C GLY A 211 15.99 -12.63 20.19
N ILE A 212 15.04 -12.81 19.25
CA ILE A 212 13.62 -12.49 19.49
C ILE A 212 13.04 -13.57 20.42
N LYS A 213 12.45 -13.13 21.53
CA LYS A 213 11.85 -14.03 22.51
C LYS A 213 10.40 -14.30 22.16
N LEU A 214 10.01 -15.57 22.16
CA LEU A 214 8.65 -15.99 21.80
C LEU A 214 7.58 -15.43 22.76
N GLU A 215 7.90 -15.28 24.04
CA GLU A 215 7.00 -14.70 25.04
C GLU A 215 6.65 -13.23 24.76
N ASP A 216 7.53 -12.50 24.06
CA ASP A 216 7.31 -11.10 23.71
C ASP A 216 6.49 -10.93 22.41
N VAL A 217 6.35 -12.00 21.60
CA VAL A 217 5.61 -11.96 20.34
C VAL A 217 4.11 -11.85 20.58
N THR A 218 3.47 -10.83 20.02
CA THR A 218 2.01 -10.70 20.04
C THR A 218 1.41 -11.44 18.85
N VAL A 219 0.60 -12.47 19.14
CA VAL A 219 -0.13 -13.22 18.10
C VAL A 219 -1.48 -12.55 17.84
N PRO A 220 -1.82 -12.18 16.59
CA PRO A 220 -3.14 -11.66 16.26
C PRO A 220 -4.24 -12.66 16.61
N ALA A 221 -5.37 -12.21 17.15
CA ALA A 221 -6.44 -13.07 17.68
C ALA A 221 -7.13 -13.96 16.63
N PHE A 222 -6.84 -13.78 15.34
CA PHE A 222 -7.31 -14.65 14.25
C PHE A 222 -6.33 -15.80 13.92
N LEU A 223 -5.21 -15.90 14.63
CA LEU A 223 -4.24 -16.99 14.52
C LEU A 223 -4.16 -17.77 15.84
N PRO A 224 -3.84 -19.07 15.83
CA PRO A 224 -3.64 -19.83 17.06
C PRO A 224 -2.36 -19.38 17.78
N ASP A 225 -2.47 -19.14 19.07
CA ASP A 225 -1.33 -18.72 19.90
C ASP A 225 -0.55 -19.95 20.39
N THR A 226 0.41 -20.38 19.58
CA THR A 226 1.27 -21.55 19.84
C THR A 226 2.74 -21.19 19.62
N PRO A 227 3.67 -21.99 20.16
CA PRO A 227 5.10 -21.78 19.93
C PRO A 227 5.49 -21.73 18.43
N GLU A 228 4.85 -22.55 17.60
CA GLU A 228 5.11 -22.63 16.17
C GLU A 228 4.70 -21.33 15.47
N VAL A 229 3.51 -20.81 15.78
CA VAL A 229 2.99 -19.56 15.22
C VAL A 229 3.79 -18.35 15.73
N ARG A 230 4.15 -18.32 17.00
CA ARG A 230 5.04 -17.30 17.56
C ARG A 230 6.41 -17.30 16.91
N SER A 231 6.97 -18.50 16.63
CA SER A 231 8.24 -18.63 15.90
C SER A 231 8.15 -18.09 14.49
N ASP A 232 7.08 -18.41 13.75
CA ASP A 232 6.86 -17.94 12.38
C ASP A 232 6.70 -16.39 12.33
N ILE A 233 6.06 -15.80 13.35
CA ILE A 233 5.97 -14.33 13.50
C ILE A 233 7.34 -13.74 13.90
N ALA A 234 8.12 -14.40 14.73
CA ALA A 234 9.47 -13.95 15.07
C ALA A 234 10.40 -13.94 13.84
N ASP A 235 10.28 -14.94 12.96
CA ASP A 235 11.01 -15.00 11.69
C ASP A 235 10.61 -13.83 10.78
N TYR A 236 9.32 -13.54 10.66
CA TYR A 236 8.79 -12.36 9.97
C TYR A 236 9.32 -11.04 10.55
N TYR A 237 9.45 -10.93 11.87
CA TYR A 237 10.00 -9.73 12.52
C TYR A 237 11.49 -9.51 12.19
N LEU A 238 12.28 -10.58 12.06
CA LEU A 238 13.68 -10.46 11.64
C LEU A 238 13.79 -9.87 10.22
N GLU A 239 12.90 -10.26 9.31
CA GLU A 239 12.83 -9.71 7.96
C GLU A 239 12.53 -8.19 7.98
N ILE A 240 11.56 -7.74 8.80
CA ILE A 240 11.27 -6.31 8.97
C ILE A 240 12.49 -5.55 9.49
N GLN A 241 13.19 -6.10 10.46
CA GLN A 241 14.39 -5.47 11.02
C GLN A 241 15.49 -5.30 9.97
N TRP A 242 15.63 -6.25 9.05
CA TRP A 242 16.57 -6.16 7.93
C TRP A 242 16.22 -5.05 6.95
N PHE A 243 14.94 -4.93 6.60
CA PHE A 243 14.46 -3.81 5.79
C PHE A 243 14.74 -2.46 6.48
N ASP A 244 14.47 -2.35 7.76
CA ASP A 244 14.72 -1.14 8.55
C ASP A 244 16.22 -0.78 8.65
N GLU A 245 17.12 -1.78 8.75
CA GLU A 245 18.56 -1.57 8.74
C GLU A 245 19.03 -0.89 7.45
N HIS A 246 18.57 -1.37 6.30
CA HIS A 246 18.88 -0.75 5.01
C HIS A 246 18.32 0.66 4.87
N LEU A 247 17.10 0.92 5.38
CA LEU A 247 16.55 2.27 5.47
C LEU A 247 17.49 3.19 6.26
N GLY A 248 17.99 2.74 7.40
CA GLY A 248 18.93 3.52 8.22
C GLY A 248 20.23 3.84 7.50
N ARG A 249 20.76 2.90 6.73
CA ARG A 249 21.96 3.11 5.90
C ARG A 249 21.72 4.15 4.80
N MET A 250 20.53 4.12 4.14
CA MET A 250 20.17 5.11 3.12
C MET A 250 20.00 6.51 3.71
N ILE A 251 19.37 6.63 4.88
CA ILE A 251 19.24 7.92 5.58
C ILE A 251 20.63 8.52 5.89
N ARG A 252 21.57 7.72 6.41
CA ARG A 252 22.95 8.17 6.66
C ARG A 252 23.65 8.61 5.38
N GLN A 253 23.42 7.96 4.25
CA GLN A 253 23.98 8.39 2.96
C GLN A 253 23.45 9.76 2.54
N LEU A 254 22.16 10.03 2.74
CA LEU A 254 21.55 11.34 2.48
C LEU A 254 22.14 12.43 3.39
N GLU A 255 22.40 12.11 4.67
CA GLU A 255 23.06 13.00 5.62
C GLU A 255 24.47 13.36 5.14
N ASN A 256 25.27 12.34 4.84
CA ASN A 256 26.67 12.50 4.43
C ASN A 256 26.82 13.29 3.11
N ASN A 257 25.82 13.22 2.23
CA ASN A 257 25.78 13.95 0.96
C ASN A 257 25.07 15.32 1.05
N GLY A 258 24.64 15.76 2.25
CA GLY A 258 23.93 17.03 2.45
C GLY A 258 22.57 17.11 1.76
N LYS A 259 21.96 15.97 1.42
CA LYS A 259 20.69 15.90 0.67
C LYS A 259 19.47 15.65 1.56
N LEU A 260 19.69 15.30 2.85
CA LEU A 260 18.61 14.86 3.74
C LEU A 260 17.53 15.93 3.95
N GLU A 261 17.93 17.21 4.08
CA GLU A 261 17.00 18.31 4.37
C GLU A 261 15.93 18.51 3.27
N ASN A 262 16.34 18.38 2.00
CA ASN A 262 15.43 18.52 0.87
C ASN A 262 15.09 17.16 0.22
N THR A 263 14.96 16.10 1.03
CA THR A 263 14.50 14.79 0.59
C THR A 263 13.21 14.42 1.30
N ILE A 264 12.17 14.13 0.53
CA ILE A 264 10.96 13.47 1.03
C ILE A 264 11.29 11.98 1.19
N ILE A 265 11.25 11.48 2.43
CA ILE A 265 11.38 10.06 2.73
C ILE A 265 9.99 9.55 3.06
N VAL A 266 9.50 8.59 2.29
CA VAL A 266 8.23 7.87 2.55
C VAL A 266 8.56 6.41 2.80
N VAL A 267 8.09 5.87 3.93
CA VAL A 267 8.29 4.47 4.30
C VAL A 267 6.93 3.83 4.48
N THR A 268 6.67 2.75 3.74
CA THR A 268 5.40 2.02 3.77
C THR A 268 5.58 0.56 3.37
N SER A 269 4.47 -0.17 3.16
CA SER A 269 4.41 -1.51 2.58
C SER A 269 3.40 -1.56 1.44
N ASP A 270 3.52 -2.55 0.56
CA ASP A 270 2.57 -2.74 -0.54
C ASP A 270 1.26 -3.39 -0.10
N ASN A 271 1.30 -4.29 0.87
CA ASN A 271 0.13 -4.94 1.49
C ASN A 271 0.51 -5.52 2.86
N GLY A 272 -0.44 -6.15 3.55
CA GLY A 272 -0.22 -6.71 4.87
C GLY A 272 0.46 -8.07 4.91
N MET A 273 0.73 -8.56 6.12
CA MET A 273 1.55 -9.72 6.46
C MET A 273 1.14 -11.02 5.73
N PRO A 274 2.12 -11.89 5.35
CA PRO A 274 1.87 -13.10 4.56
C PRO A 274 1.40 -14.29 5.43
N PHE A 275 0.30 -14.09 6.15
CA PHE A 275 -0.29 -15.05 7.09
C PHE A 275 -1.76 -15.29 6.75
N PRO A 276 -2.36 -16.42 7.20
CA PRO A 276 -3.78 -16.68 7.04
C PRO A 276 -4.62 -15.49 7.51
N ARG A 277 -5.71 -15.16 6.78
CA ARG A 277 -6.62 -14.05 7.02
C ARG A 277 -6.01 -12.63 6.89
N ALA A 278 -4.75 -12.48 6.51
CA ALA A 278 -4.10 -11.19 6.27
C ALA A 278 -3.92 -10.95 4.76
N LYS A 279 -2.76 -11.21 4.17
CA LYS A 279 -2.54 -11.05 2.72
C LYS A 279 -3.62 -11.76 1.90
N GLY A 280 -4.06 -11.14 0.82
CA GLY A 280 -5.16 -11.66 -0.01
C GLY A 280 -6.55 -11.37 0.54
N ASN A 281 -6.67 -10.67 1.67
CA ASN A 281 -7.94 -10.38 2.33
C ASN A 281 -8.10 -8.90 2.62
N LEU A 282 -9.36 -8.43 2.66
CA LEU A 282 -9.70 -7.02 2.88
C LEU A 282 -9.90 -6.65 4.37
N TYR A 283 -9.32 -7.41 5.29
CA TYR A 283 -9.25 -7.08 6.71
C TYR A 283 -8.03 -6.18 7.00
N ASP A 284 -8.05 -5.44 8.12
CA ASP A 284 -6.98 -4.48 8.44
C ASP A 284 -5.58 -5.10 8.36
N HIS A 285 -5.35 -6.33 8.84
CA HIS A 285 -4.05 -6.98 8.71
C HIS A 285 -3.63 -7.31 7.27
N GLY A 286 -4.57 -7.31 6.32
CA GLY A 286 -4.28 -7.50 4.89
C GLY A 286 -4.12 -6.20 4.12
N ILE A 287 -4.83 -5.12 4.53
CA ILE A 287 -4.87 -3.87 3.76
C ILE A 287 -4.30 -2.66 4.49
N ARG A 288 -4.21 -2.65 5.83
CA ARG A 288 -3.63 -1.54 6.57
C ARG A 288 -2.12 -1.70 6.67
N VAL A 289 -1.39 -0.71 6.19
CA VAL A 289 0.07 -0.72 6.05
C VAL A 289 0.70 0.38 6.90
N PRO A 290 1.97 0.25 7.33
CA PRO A 290 2.67 1.36 7.97
C PRO A 290 2.82 2.51 6.98
N LEU A 291 2.79 3.75 7.47
CA LEU A 291 3.12 4.93 6.68
C LEU A 291 3.74 6.01 7.56
N ALA A 292 4.99 6.35 7.25
CA ALA A 292 5.67 7.50 7.82
C ALA A 292 6.27 8.36 6.71
N VAL A 293 6.16 9.69 6.85
CA VAL A 293 6.67 10.65 5.86
C VAL A 293 7.50 11.72 6.55
N ARG A 294 8.72 11.96 6.07
CA ARG A 294 9.63 13.00 6.56
C ARG A 294 10.09 13.89 5.40
N TRP A 295 10.04 15.19 5.60
CA TRP A 295 10.61 16.19 4.71
C TRP A 295 10.96 17.45 5.51
N PRO A 296 12.16 17.56 6.10
CA PRO A 296 12.50 18.61 7.07
C PRO A 296 12.33 20.02 6.54
N ALA A 297 12.65 20.25 5.25
CA ALA A 297 12.50 21.56 4.63
C ALA A 297 11.04 22.10 4.67
N ARG A 298 10.02 21.25 4.80
CA ARG A 298 8.60 21.66 4.68
C ARG A 298 7.65 21.03 5.69
N ILE A 299 8.01 19.95 6.34
CA ILE A 299 7.13 19.18 7.24
C ILE A 299 7.67 19.24 8.66
N SER A 300 6.84 19.75 9.59
CA SER A 300 7.14 19.69 11.02
C SER A 300 7.06 18.25 11.52
N GLY A 301 8.08 17.82 12.26
CA GLY A 301 8.11 16.48 12.87
C GLY A 301 7.21 16.34 14.13
N GLY A 302 7.19 15.11 14.66
CA GLY A 302 6.47 14.77 15.89
C GLY A 302 4.95 14.72 15.78
N ARG A 303 4.42 14.51 14.60
CA ARG A 303 2.97 14.53 14.32
C ARG A 303 2.42 13.15 14.09
N VAL A 304 1.23 12.89 14.63
CA VAL A 304 0.41 11.72 14.28
C VAL A 304 -0.86 12.22 13.60
N VAL A 305 -1.14 11.71 12.41
CA VAL A 305 -2.31 12.06 11.59
C VAL A 305 -3.24 10.87 11.51
N ASP A 306 -4.54 11.13 11.77
CA ASP A 306 -5.58 10.10 11.82
C ASP A 306 -6.47 10.08 10.56
N ASP A 307 -6.19 10.92 9.58
CA ASP A 307 -6.88 10.88 8.28
C ASP A 307 -6.65 9.52 7.61
N LEU A 308 -7.68 9.00 6.93
CA LEU A 308 -7.52 7.77 6.16
C LEU A 308 -6.84 8.07 4.84
N ILE A 309 -5.67 7.45 4.62
CA ILE A 309 -4.86 7.60 3.41
C ILE A 309 -4.92 6.30 2.61
N SER A 310 -5.23 6.41 1.32
CA SER A 310 -5.05 5.30 0.38
C SER A 310 -3.66 5.35 -0.25
N MET A 311 -3.06 4.21 -0.51
CA MET A 311 -1.78 4.17 -1.25
C MET A 311 -1.91 4.68 -2.69
N THR A 312 -3.12 4.76 -3.26
CA THR A 312 -3.38 5.47 -4.53
C THR A 312 -3.07 6.96 -4.45
N ASP A 313 -3.07 7.55 -3.24
CA ASP A 313 -2.80 8.97 -3.00
C ASP A 313 -1.30 9.32 -3.13
N LEU A 314 -0.40 8.32 -3.15
CA LEU A 314 1.04 8.56 -3.25
C LEU A 314 1.46 9.17 -4.58
N ALA A 315 0.96 8.63 -5.71
CA ALA A 315 1.31 9.15 -7.04
C ALA A 315 0.99 10.65 -7.19
N PRO A 316 -0.27 11.11 -6.95
CA PRO A 316 -0.58 12.53 -7.02
C PRO A 316 0.18 13.36 -5.97
N THR A 317 0.54 12.79 -4.80
CA THR A 317 1.33 13.49 -3.79
C THR A 317 2.77 13.71 -4.22
N PHE A 318 3.41 12.73 -4.84
CA PHE A 318 4.76 12.87 -5.39
C PHE A 318 4.82 13.87 -6.54
N LEU A 319 3.83 13.85 -7.43
CA LEU A 319 3.72 14.82 -8.52
C LEU A 319 3.49 16.25 -8.00
N ASP A 320 2.60 16.42 -7.02
CA ASP A 320 2.33 17.70 -6.35
C ASP A 320 3.60 18.25 -5.69
N ALA A 321 4.31 17.43 -4.91
CA ALA A 321 5.58 17.79 -4.29
C ALA A 321 6.65 18.21 -5.30
N ALA A 322 6.66 17.61 -6.48
CA ALA A 322 7.55 17.91 -7.58
C ALA A 322 7.14 19.14 -8.40
N GLY A 323 5.94 19.67 -8.20
CA GLY A 323 5.34 20.71 -9.06
C GLY A 323 5.05 20.22 -10.48
N ALA A 324 4.80 18.91 -10.64
CA ALA A 324 4.45 18.28 -11.90
C ALA A 324 2.93 18.16 -12.05
N ASP A 325 2.45 18.13 -13.29
CA ASP A 325 1.02 17.98 -13.59
C ASP A 325 0.48 16.62 -13.10
N ILE A 326 -0.66 16.65 -12.42
CA ILE A 326 -1.37 15.46 -11.96
C ILE A 326 -2.40 15.07 -13.02
N PRO A 327 -2.29 13.88 -13.64
CA PRO A 327 -3.29 13.40 -14.59
C PRO A 327 -4.70 13.35 -14.00
N SER A 328 -5.68 13.83 -14.76
CA SER A 328 -7.09 13.91 -14.31
C SER A 328 -7.79 12.55 -14.16
N ASP A 329 -7.19 11.49 -14.68
CA ASP A 329 -7.68 10.10 -14.55
C ASP A 329 -7.19 9.39 -13.28
N MET A 330 -6.28 10.00 -12.51
CA MET A 330 -5.95 9.52 -11.17
C MET A 330 -7.17 9.61 -10.25
N THR A 331 -7.45 8.53 -9.52
CA THR A 331 -8.53 8.49 -8.51
C THR A 331 -8.05 8.89 -7.13
N GLY A 332 -6.75 8.72 -6.86
CA GLY A 332 -6.08 9.20 -5.66
C GLY A 332 -6.03 10.72 -5.59
N ARG A 333 -5.87 11.25 -4.38
CA ARG A 333 -5.78 12.69 -4.10
C ARG A 333 -4.48 13.00 -3.38
N SER A 334 -3.76 14.03 -3.81
CA SER A 334 -2.60 14.52 -3.05
C SER A 334 -2.99 14.81 -1.60
N PHE A 335 -2.13 14.43 -0.67
CA PHE A 335 -2.24 14.80 0.75
C PHE A 335 -1.11 15.74 1.20
N MET A 336 -0.54 16.50 0.25
CA MET A 336 0.47 17.50 0.54
C MET A 336 -0.01 18.57 1.53
N ASP A 337 -1.27 19.01 1.43
CA ASP A 337 -1.89 19.94 2.37
C ASP A 337 -1.95 19.38 3.81
N VAL A 338 -2.21 18.08 3.97
CA VAL A 338 -2.14 17.36 5.25
C VAL A 338 -0.70 17.34 5.78
N LEU A 339 0.26 17.04 4.91
CA LEU A 339 1.68 16.97 5.27
C LEU A 339 2.21 18.31 5.78
N VAL A 340 1.88 19.42 5.10
CA VAL A 340 2.40 20.75 5.45
C VAL A 340 1.54 21.52 6.47
N SER A 341 0.41 20.98 6.90
CA SER A 341 -0.57 21.66 7.77
C SER A 341 -0.05 22.01 9.16
N GLY A 342 1.00 21.35 9.64
CA GLY A 342 1.49 21.47 11.04
C GLY A 342 0.54 20.88 12.09
N ARG A 343 -0.63 20.28 11.71
CA ARG A 343 -1.65 19.74 12.62
C ARG A 343 -1.51 18.24 12.81
N SER A 344 -1.97 17.72 13.97
CA SER A 344 -2.12 16.31 14.30
C SER A 344 -3.60 15.91 14.39
N GLY A 345 -3.88 14.62 14.51
CA GLY A 345 -5.24 14.07 14.55
C GLY A 345 -5.92 14.14 13.17
N ARG A 346 -7.22 14.43 13.16
CA ARG A 346 -7.99 14.62 11.92
C ARG A 346 -7.70 15.99 11.33
N VAL A 347 -6.96 16.02 10.23
CA VAL A 347 -6.52 17.24 9.51
C VAL A 347 -7.48 17.60 8.39
N ASP A 348 -7.82 16.66 7.53
CA ASP A 348 -8.82 16.78 6.46
C ASP A 348 -10.01 15.88 6.74
N SER A 349 -11.15 16.48 7.17
CA SER A 349 -12.36 15.74 7.50
C SER A 349 -12.96 14.95 6.33
N SER A 350 -12.61 15.28 5.09
CA SER A 350 -13.06 14.57 3.89
C SER A 350 -12.32 13.22 3.66
N ARG A 351 -11.19 13.01 4.35
CA ARG A 351 -10.44 11.74 4.37
C ARG A 351 -10.97 10.81 5.46
N ASP A 352 -12.27 10.52 5.40
CA ASP A 352 -13.03 9.76 6.39
C ASP A 352 -13.24 8.29 6.01
N LYS A 353 -12.82 7.90 4.80
CA LYS A 353 -12.95 6.53 4.27
C LYS A 353 -11.92 6.25 3.19
N VAL A 354 -11.61 4.97 3.01
CA VAL A 354 -10.82 4.42 1.90
C VAL A 354 -11.52 3.20 1.31
N PHE A 355 -11.09 2.82 0.12
CA PHE A 355 -11.62 1.69 -0.62
C PHE A 355 -10.49 0.74 -0.99
N SER A 356 -10.74 -0.56 -0.91
CA SER A 356 -9.80 -1.60 -1.33
C SER A 356 -10.53 -2.69 -2.08
N ALA A 357 -9.81 -3.40 -2.93
CA ALA A 357 -10.38 -4.44 -3.78
C ALA A 357 -9.46 -5.64 -3.90
N ASN A 358 -10.04 -6.80 -4.15
CA ASN A 358 -9.34 -8.00 -4.55
C ASN A 358 -9.95 -8.58 -5.82
N GLU A 359 -9.12 -9.14 -6.69
CA GLU A 359 -9.50 -9.90 -7.87
C GLU A 359 -8.84 -11.28 -7.81
N ARG A 360 -7.92 -11.61 -8.69
CA ARG A 360 -7.20 -12.89 -8.67
C ARG A 360 -5.81 -12.71 -8.06
N ILE A 361 -5.47 -13.60 -7.13
CA ILE A 361 -4.11 -13.70 -6.57
C ILE A 361 -3.36 -14.81 -7.29
N THR A 362 -3.61 -16.09 -6.95
CA THR A 362 -2.92 -17.21 -7.57
C THR A 362 -3.85 -18.02 -8.49
N TRP A 363 -3.28 -19.02 -9.18
CA TRP A 363 -4.03 -19.95 -10.01
C TRP A 363 -4.54 -21.14 -9.17
N CYS A 364 -5.34 -20.85 -8.14
CA CYS A 364 -5.74 -21.83 -7.12
C CYS A 364 -7.26 -22.12 -7.11
N ARG A 365 -7.98 -21.79 -8.16
CA ARG A 365 -9.41 -22.11 -8.35
C ARG A 365 -9.64 -22.64 -9.76
N PRO A 366 -10.75 -23.36 -10.00
CA PRO A 366 -11.07 -23.86 -11.35
C PRO A 366 -10.94 -22.76 -12.40
N ASN A 367 -10.26 -23.07 -13.48
CA ASN A 367 -9.98 -22.14 -14.60
C ASN A 367 -9.26 -20.85 -14.20
N GLY A 368 -8.57 -20.82 -13.05
CA GLY A 368 -7.88 -19.64 -12.56
C GLY A 368 -8.80 -18.49 -12.15
N ALA A 369 -10.03 -18.78 -11.75
CA ALA A 369 -10.98 -17.78 -11.28
C ALA A 369 -10.46 -17.04 -10.05
N GLY A 370 -10.74 -15.74 -9.96
CA GLY A 370 -10.43 -14.90 -8.81
C GLY A 370 -11.41 -15.05 -7.65
N TYR A 371 -11.13 -14.35 -6.55
CA TYR A 371 -12.09 -14.12 -5.47
C TYR A 371 -12.42 -12.61 -5.39
N PRO A 372 -13.30 -12.12 -6.26
CA PRO A 372 -13.56 -10.68 -6.36
C PRO A 372 -14.28 -10.16 -5.13
N SER A 373 -13.69 -9.16 -4.49
CA SER A 373 -14.29 -8.47 -3.35
C SER A 373 -13.95 -6.97 -3.37
N ARG A 374 -14.79 -6.17 -2.71
CA ARG A 374 -14.63 -4.73 -2.53
C ARG A 374 -14.89 -4.37 -1.09
N SER A 375 -14.16 -3.40 -0.57
CA SER A 375 -14.42 -2.89 0.78
C SER A 375 -14.49 -1.37 0.82
N ILE A 376 -15.21 -0.87 1.81
CA ILE A 376 -15.13 0.49 2.31
C ILE A 376 -14.72 0.42 3.79
N ARG A 377 -13.66 1.14 4.14
CA ARG A 377 -13.12 1.25 5.48
C ARG A 377 -13.22 2.70 5.95
N SER A 378 -14.01 2.94 6.98
CA SER A 378 -14.08 4.21 7.71
C SER A 378 -13.37 4.07 9.06
N HIS A 379 -13.32 5.12 9.91
CA HIS A 379 -12.67 5.01 11.22
C HIS A 379 -13.24 3.88 12.09
N ARG A 380 -14.55 3.67 12.04
CA ARG A 380 -15.23 2.67 12.88
C ARG A 380 -15.64 1.41 12.13
N TRP A 381 -15.97 1.50 10.84
CA TRP A 381 -16.61 0.41 10.13
C TRP A 381 -15.76 -0.13 9.00
N LEU A 382 -15.71 -1.44 8.88
CA LEU A 382 -15.27 -2.14 7.69
C LEU A 382 -16.48 -2.88 7.12
N TYR A 383 -16.86 -2.54 5.87
CA TYR A 383 -17.86 -3.28 5.10
C TYR A 383 -17.19 -3.92 3.89
N ILE A 384 -17.46 -5.21 3.67
CA ILE A 384 -16.92 -5.98 2.55
C ILE A 384 -18.09 -6.57 1.76
N ARG A 385 -18.00 -6.47 0.42
CA ARG A 385 -18.86 -7.17 -0.51
C ARG A 385 -18.06 -8.24 -1.25
N ASN A 386 -18.47 -9.52 -1.12
CA ASN A 386 -17.94 -10.66 -1.84
C ASN A 386 -18.86 -10.94 -3.03
N TYR A 387 -18.35 -10.83 -4.26
CA TYR A 387 -19.15 -10.97 -5.48
C TYR A 387 -19.40 -12.42 -5.86
N GLU A 388 -18.51 -13.33 -5.41
CA GLU A 388 -18.55 -14.77 -5.70
C GLU A 388 -18.44 -15.58 -4.40
N PRO A 389 -19.46 -15.49 -3.50
CA PRO A 389 -19.39 -16.09 -2.16
C PRO A 389 -19.29 -17.61 -2.18
N ASP A 390 -19.71 -18.25 -3.27
CA ASP A 390 -19.61 -19.70 -3.46
C ASP A 390 -18.17 -20.18 -3.76
N ARG A 391 -17.26 -19.28 -4.12
CA ARG A 391 -15.84 -19.60 -4.30
C ARG A 391 -15.11 -19.64 -2.96
N TRP A 392 -14.00 -20.36 -2.91
CA TRP A 392 -13.13 -20.41 -1.74
C TRP A 392 -12.24 -19.15 -1.67
N PRO A 393 -12.32 -18.34 -0.61
CA PRO A 393 -11.57 -17.09 -0.52
C PRO A 393 -10.05 -17.31 -0.42
N ALA A 394 -9.64 -18.39 0.24
CA ALA A 394 -8.23 -18.75 0.45
C ALA A 394 -7.64 -19.59 -0.70
N GLY A 395 -8.44 -19.91 -1.74
CA GLY A 395 -8.12 -20.91 -2.76
C GLY A 395 -8.84 -22.23 -2.53
N ASP A 396 -9.02 -23.02 -3.59
CA ASP A 396 -9.74 -24.31 -3.52
C ASP A 396 -8.90 -25.33 -2.74
N PRO A 397 -9.50 -26.02 -1.73
CA PRO A 397 -8.79 -27.06 -0.97
C PRO A 397 -8.39 -28.30 -1.79
N ASN A 398 -8.97 -28.48 -2.99
CA ASN A 398 -8.70 -29.62 -3.87
C ASN A 398 -7.72 -29.27 -5.00
N ILE A 399 -7.20 -28.05 -5.05
CA ILE A 399 -6.23 -27.61 -6.06
C ILE A 399 -4.91 -27.31 -5.39
N ASP A 400 -3.89 -28.09 -5.74
CA ASP A 400 -2.51 -27.86 -5.34
C ASP A 400 -1.90 -26.79 -6.26
N ALA A 401 -1.76 -25.58 -5.73
CA ALA A 401 -1.26 -24.40 -6.47
C ALA A 401 0.20 -24.14 -6.12
N GLU A 402 1.11 -24.46 -7.01
CA GLU A 402 2.54 -24.18 -6.82
C GLU A 402 2.83 -22.65 -6.71
N PRO A 403 3.70 -22.23 -5.78
CA PRO A 403 4.38 -23.04 -4.74
C PRO A 403 3.56 -23.19 -3.45
N GLU A 404 2.36 -22.60 -3.38
CA GLU A 404 1.62 -22.36 -2.14
C GLU A 404 0.82 -23.58 -1.63
N GLY A 405 0.64 -24.62 -2.46
CA GLY A 405 -0.15 -25.79 -2.10
C GLY A 405 -1.67 -25.53 -2.12
N ILE A 406 -2.44 -26.36 -1.41
CA ILE A 406 -3.89 -26.15 -1.22
C ILE A 406 -4.16 -24.82 -0.53
N TYR A 407 -5.33 -24.22 -0.77
CA TYR A 407 -5.60 -22.85 -0.33
C TYR A 407 -4.52 -21.87 -0.80
N GLY A 408 -4.22 -21.88 -2.09
CA GLY A 408 -3.05 -21.24 -2.69
C GLY A 408 -3.01 -19.71 -2.67
N ASP A 409 -4.07 -19.01 -2.24
CA ASP A 409 -4.03 -17.55 -2.00
C ASP A 409 -3.45 -17.21 -0.63
N ILE A 410 -3.17 -18.19 0.21
CA ILE A 410 -2.42 -18.04 1.45
C ILE A 410 -1.01 -18.58 1.22
N ASN A 411 0.02 -17.79 1.52
CA ASN A 411 1.40 -18.18 1.38
C ASN A 411 1.73 -19.44 2.21
N ALA A 412 2.53 -20.34 1.67
CA ALA A 412 3.08 -21.49 2.41
C ALA A 412 3.96 -20.99 3.57
N GLY A 413 3.84 -21.65 4.73
CA GLY A 413 4.59 -21.28 5.93
C GLY A 413 4.15 -22.08 7.15
N ALA A 414 4.91 -21.96 8.25
CA ALA A 414 4.68 -22.75 9.46
C ALA A 414 3.26 -22.54 10.03
N THR A 415 2.78 -21.31 10.10
CA THR A 415 1.42 -21.01 10.58
C THR A 415 0.33 -21.66 9.74
N LYS A 416 0.43 -21.59 8.40
CA LYS A 416 -0.55 -22.25 7.50
C LYS A 416 -0.54 -23.75 7.70
N THR A 417 0.65 -24.36 7.74
CA THR A 417 0.82 -25.79 7.96
C THR A 417 0.19 -26.21 9.28
N TYR A 418 0.51 -25.52 10.37
CA TYR A 418 -0.06 -25.77 11.69
C TYR A 418 -1.60 -25.74 11.66
N MET A 419 -2.18 -24.69 11.07
CA MET A 419 -3.65 -24.56 11.03
C MET A 419 -4.32 -25.64 10.16
N LEU A 420 -3.66 -26.14 9.11
CA LEU A 420 -4.17 -27.25 8.29
C LEU A 420 -4.13 -28.60 9.03
N GLU A 421 -3.04 -28.86 9.74
CA GLU A 421 -2.84 -30.11 10.50
C GLU A 421 -3.76 -30.21 11.73
N HIS A 422 -4.07 -29.06 12.35
CA HIS A 422 -4.86 -28.95 13.58
C HIS A 422 -6.28 -28.38 13.36
N LYS A 423 -6.78 -28.38 12.11
CA LYS A 423 -8.06 -27.72 11.75
C LYS A 423 -9.28 -28.21 12.51
N ASP A 424 -9.24 -29.44 13.02
CA ASP A 424 -10.34 -30.08 13.76
C ASP A 424 -10.16 -29.97 15.28
N ASP A 425 -9.04 -29.42 15.75
CA ASP A 425 -8.79 -29.20 17.18
C ASP A 425 -9.67 -28.09 17.73
N PRO A 426 -10.24 -28.22 18.94
CA PRO A 426 -11.17 -27.23 19.51
C PRO A 426 -10.64 -25.79 19.49
N ASP A 427 -9.36 -25.58 19.80
CA ASP A 427 -8.73 -24.26 19.91
C ASP A 427 -8.38 -23.66 18.53
N VAL A 428 -8.33 -24.47 17.45
CA VAL A 428 -7.94 -24.04 16.12
C VAL A 428 -9.13 -23.99 15.15
N SER A 429 -10.12 -24.86 15.33
CA SER A 429 -11.21 -25.06 14.35
C SER A 429 -11.98 -23.78 13.99
N ASN A 430 -12.24 -22.90 14.96
CA ASN A 430 -12.90 -21.64 14.69
C ASN A 430 -11.98 -20.66 13.94
N LEU A 431 -10.69 -20.58 14.31
CA LEU A 431 -9.69 -19.78 13.63
C LEU A 431 -9.47 -20.27 12.19
N PHE A 432 -9.43 -21.59 12.00
CA PHE A 432 -9.36 -22.19 10.68
C PHE A 432 -10.59 -21.79 9.83
N LYS A 433 -11.81 -21.87 10.37
CA LYS A 433 -13.03 -21.48 9.64
C LYS A 433 -12.97 -20.02 9.19
N ILE A 434 -12.64 -19.08 10.07
CA ILE A 434 -12.56 -17.66 9.69
C ILE A 434 -11.43 -17.34 8.71
N GLY A 435 -10.35 -18.13 8.69
CA GLY A 435 -9.24 -17.97 7.77
C GLY A 435 -9.47 -18.58 6.38
N PHE A 436 -10.13 -19.74 6.32
CA PHE A 436 -10.12 -20.61 5.12
C PHE A 436 -11.51 -20.88 4.54
N ALA A 437 -12.58 -20.87 5.35
CA ALA A 437 -13.92 -21.22 4.88
C ALA A 437 -14.52 -20.16 3.94
N LYS A 438 -15.54 -20.58 3.18
CA LYS A 438 -16.36 -19.69 2.35
C LYS A 438 -16.99 -18.58 3.19
N ARG A 439 -17.21 -17.43 2.59
CA ARG A 439 -17.70 -16.22 3.25
C ARG A 439 -19.06 -15.83 2.72
N PRO A 440 -19.89 -15.13 3.53
CA PRO A 440 -21.16 -14.58 3.05
C PRO A 440 -20.91 -13.50 1.98
N ALA A 441 -21.97 -13.16 1.24
CA ALA A 441 -21.91 -12.11 0.21
C ALA A 441 -21.57 -10.72 0.79
N GLU A 442 -21.88 -10.51 2.08
CA GLU A 442 -21.60 -9.25 2.76
C GLU A 442 -21.04 -9.49 4.15
N GLU A 443 -20.06 -8.69 4.51
CA GLU A 443 -19.46 -8.69 5.84
C GLU A 443 -19.47 -7.26 6.40
N LEU A 444 -19.68 -7.13 7.71
CA LEU A 444 -19.61 -5.85 8.43
C LEU A 444 -18.90 -6.04 9.78
N TYR A 445 -17.94 -5.18 10.07
CA TYR A 445 -17.17 -5.22 11.30
C TYR A 445 -17.13 -3.85 11.97
N ASP A 446 -17.42 -3.80 13.30
CA ASP A 446 -17.18 -2.65 14.16
C ASP A 446 -15.73 -2.72 14.65
N VAL A 447 -14.80 -2.08 13.94
CA VAL A 447 -13.36 -2.24 14.18
C VAL A 447 -12.85 -1.60 15.47
N GLU A 448 -13.67 -0.73 16.09
CA GLU A 448 -13.37 -0.21 17.43
C GLU A 448 -13.61 -1.26 18.51
N LYS A 449 -14.61 -2.13 18.31
CA LYS A 449 -14.96 -3.20 19.26
C LYS A 449 -14.31 -4.53 18.91
N ASP A 450 -14.05 -4.76 17.64
CA ASP A 450 -13.45 -5.96 17.10
C ASP A 450 -12.25 -5.58 16.18
N PRO A 451 -11.11 -5.17 16.76
CA PRO A 451 -9.95 -4.70 16.01
C PRO A 451 -9.32 -5.77 15.10
N TYR A 452 -9.61 -7.05 15.35
CA TYR A 452 -9.15 -8.16 14.51
C TYR A 452 -10.18 -8.64 13.48
N GLN A 453 -11.37 -8.01 13.43
CA GLN A 453 -12.45 -8.33 12.49
C GLN A 453 -12.82 -9.83 12.46
N ILE A 454 -13.04 -10.39 13.64
CA ILE A 454 -13.36 -11.82 13.82
C ILE A 454 -14.87 -12.05 13.76
N HIS A 455 -15.68 -11.09 14.23
CA HIS A 455 -17.12 -11.22 14.39
C HIS A 455 -17.87 -10.43 13.32
N ASN A 456 -18.34 -11.13 12.27
CA ASN A 456 -19.19 -10.49 11.27
C ASN A 456 -20.56 -10.15 11.86
N VAL A 457 -20.90 -8.86 11.88
CA VAL A 457 -22.18 -8.34 12.42
C VAL A 457 -23.16 -7.91 11.31
N ALA A 458 -22.93 -8.31 10.06
CA ALA A 458 -23.74 -7.89 8.91
C ALA A 458 -25.22 -8.27 9.01
N ASP A 459 -25.55 -9.34 9.74
CA ASP A 459 -26.94 -9.84 9.88
C ASP A 459 -27.64 -9.33 11.14
N GLN A 460 -27.01 -8.46 11.93
CA GLN A 460 -27.65 -7.85 13.10
C GLN A 460 -28.70 -6.82 12.67
N PRO A 461 -30.00 -6.99 13.06
CA PRO A 461 -31.06 -6.07 12.65
C PRO A 461 -30.81 -4.61 13.06
N SER A 462 -30.19 -4.38 14.21
CA SER A 462 -29.80 -3.04 14.70
C SER A 462 -28.77 -2.31 13.83
N LEU A 463 -28.03 -3.03 12.98
CA LEU A 463 -27.01 -2.50 12.08
C LEU A 463 -27.43 -2.48 10.60
N ALA A 464 -28.68 -2.83 10.30
CA ALA A 464 -29.20 -2.91 8.93
C ALA A 464 -29.05 -1.58 8.17
N GLU A 465 -29.34 -0.44 8.80
CA GLU A 465 -29.20 0.88 8.16
C GLU A 465 -27.73 1.28 7.98
N THR A 466 -26.85 0.99 8.96
CA THR A 466 -25.40 1.18 8.83
C THR A 466 -24.84 0.39 7.64
N LYS A 467 -25.18 -0.91 7.54
CA LYS A 467 -24.78 -1.76 6.40
C LYS A 467 -25.28 -1.18 5.08
N LYS A 468 -26.54 -0.79 5.00
CA LYS A 468 -27.14 -0.19 3.80
C LYS A 468 -26.47 1.13 3.40
N GLN A 469 -26.09 1.96 4.35
CA GLN A 469 -25.40 3.22 4.12
C GLN A 469 -24.00 2.96 3.54
N LEU A 470 -23.22 2.07 4.14
CA LEU A 470 -21.87 1.72 3.67
C LEU A 470 -21.91 1.08 2.29
N ARG A 471 -22.87 0.18 2.04
CA ARG A 471 -23.10 -0.39 0.71
C ARG A 471 -23.33 0.70 -0.34
N ARG A 472 -24.25 1.65 -0.07
CA ARG A 472 -24.52 2.77 -0.99
C ARG A 472 -23.30 3.63 -1.25
N GLN A 473 -22.48 3.90 -0.23
CA GLN A 473 -21.25 4.66 -0.39
C GLN A 473 -20.23 3.92 -1.26
N LEU A 474 -20.04 2.62 -1.04
CA LEU A 474 -19.19 1.77 -1.86
C LEU A 474 -19.68 1.73 -3.31
N GLU A 475 -20.95 1.46 -3.56
CA GLU A 475 -21.54 1.41 -4.91
C GLU A 475 -21.45 2.77 -5.64
N ASN A 476 -21.61 3.89 -4.92
CA ASN A 476 -21.41 5.22 -5.49
C ASN A 476 -19.95 5.44 -5.91
N TYR A 477 -18.99 5.04 -5.08
CA TYR A 477 -17.58 5.14 -5.42
C TYR A 477 -17.23 4.24 -6.63
N GLN A 478 -17.67 2.99 -6.63
CA GLN A 478 -17.50 2.09 -7.77
C GLN A 478 -18.08 2.68 -9.07
N ARG A 479 -19.26 3.33 -9.00
CA ARG A 479 -19.90 3.95 -10.17
C ARG A 479 -19.09 5.14 -10.69
N THR A 480 -18.64 6.02 -9.80
CA THR A 480 -17.85 7.20 -10.17
C THR A 480 -16.48 6.84 -10.70
N THR A 481 -15.88 5.77 -10.19
CA THR A 481 -14.56 5.25 -10.62
C THR A 481 -14.65 4.15 -11.68
N LYS A 482 -15.87 3.87 -12.21
CA LYS A 482 -16.13 2.97 -13.35
C LYS A 482 -15.75 1.50 -13.08
N ASP A 483 -16.08 0.95 -11.91
CA ASP A 483 -15.90 -0.47 -11.60
C ASP A 483 -16.95 -1.32 -12.32
N SER A 484 -16.53 -2.14 -13.28
CA SER A 484 -17.43 -2.98 -14.08
C SER A 484 -18.05 -4.15 -13.28
N ARG A 485 -17.50 -4.52 -12.11
CA ARG A 485 -18.14 -5.51 -11.21
C ARG A 485 -19.53 -5.07 -10.76
N LEU A 486 -19.76 -3.78 -10.61
CA LEU A 486 -21.10 -3.25 -10.26
C LEU A 486 -22.15 -3.57 -11.33
N GLN A 487 -21.73 -3.81 -12.57
CA GLN A 487 -22.58 -4.18 -13.71
C GLN A 487 -22.62 -5.70 -13.95
N GLY A 488 -22.08 -6.50 -13.03
CA GLY A 488 -21.96 -7.96 -13.19
C GLY A 488 -20.86 -8.42 -14.14
N GLN A 489 -19.97 -7.51 -14.58
CA GLN A 489 -18.87 -7.85 -15.48
C GLN A 489 -17.60 -8.18 -14.67
N GLY A 490 -16.90 -9.23 -15.06
CA GLY A 490 -15.71 -9.73 -14.38
C GLY A 490 -14.56 -10.06 -15.34
N PRO A 491 -13.99 -9.08 -16.10
CA PRO A 491 -12.97 -9.38 -17.07
C PRO A 491 -11.70 -10.00 -16.47
N TRP A 492 -11.45 -9.77 -15.19
CA TRP A 492 -10.25 -10.23 -14.47
C TRP A 492 -10.13 -11.75 -14.36
N ASP A 493 -11.24 -12.47 -14.36
CA ASP A 493 -11.25 -13.94 -14.36
C ASP A 493 -10.70 -14.52 -15.67
N TYR A 494 -10.64 -13.71 -16.75
CA TYR A 494 -10.27 -14.15 -18.10
C TYR A 494 -8.92 -13.61 -18.58
N TYR A 495 -8.19 -12.87 -17.73
CA TYR A 495 -6.84 -12.44 -18.06
C TYR A 495 -5.83 -13.57 -17.84
N PRO A 496 -4.74 -13.60 -18.62
CA PRO A 496 -3.66 -14.56 -18.44
C PRO A 496 -3.01 -14.46 -17.04
N TYR A 497 -2.34 -15.52 -16.64
CA TYR A 497 -1.55 -15.59 -15.41
C TYR A 497 -0.10 -15.92 -15.80
N TYR A 498 0.82 -14.97 -15.53
CA TYR A 498 2.21 -15.03 -15.98
C TYR A 498 3.12 -15.49 -14.83
N TYR A 499 3.30 -16.79 -14.65
CA TYR A 499 4.13 -17.35 -13.60
C TYR A 499 5.49 -17.82 -14.15
N GLY A 500 6.53 -17.01 -13.96
CA GLY A 500 7.85 -17.29 -14.50
C GLY A 500 7.83 -17.38 -16.05
N ARG A 501 8.16 -18.55 -16.58
CA ARG A 501 8.07 -18.84 -18.03
C ARG A 501 6.74 -19.45 -18.46
N LYS A 502 5.90 -19.86 -17.51
CA LYS A 502 4.58 -20.45 -17.76
C LYS A 502 3.54 -19.35 -17.92
N VAL A 503 2.63 -19.53 -18.88
CA VAL A 503 1.47 -18.66 -19.07
C VAL A 503 0.21 -19.52 -19.03
N HIS A 504 -0.56 -19.34 -17.97
CA HIS A 504 -1.86 -19.99 -17.86
C HIS A 504 -2.92 -19.07 -18.48
N ARG A 505 -3.80 -19.64 -19.33
CA ARG A 505 -4.86 -18.91 -20.01
C ARG A 505 -6.22 -19.46 -19.61
N PRO A 506 -7.09 -18.63 -19.02
CA PRO A 506 -8.45 -19.04 -18.71
C PRO A 506 -9.22 -19.37 -20.00
N VAL A 507 -10.10 -20.36 -19.93
CA VAL A 507 -11.05 -20.68 -21.00
C VAL A 507 -12.24 -19.72 -20.84
N LYS A 508 -12.52 -18.91 -21.85
CA LYS A 508 -13.70 -18.04 -21.86
C LYS A 508 -14.96 -18.89 -22.04
N PRO A 509 -16.05 -18.58 -21.33
CA PRO A 509 -17.34 -19.17 -21.64
C PRO A 509 -17.70 -18.89 -23.12
N SER A 510 -18.23 -19.91 -23.80
CA SER A 510 -18.73 -19.79 -25.17
C SER A 510 -19.94 -18.89 -25.25
#